data_ac3df8af578a3c85befab3059c084e02
#
_entry.id   ac3df8af578a3c85befab3059c084e02
#
_cell.length_a   1.000
_cell.length_b   1.000
_cell.length_c   1.000
_cell.angle_alpha   90.00
_cell.angle_beta   90.00
_cell.angle_gamma   90.00
#
_symmetry.space_group_name_H-M   'P 1'
#
loop_
_entity.id
_entity.type
_entity.pdbx_description
1 polymer ?
#
loop_
_entity_poly.entity_id
_entity_poly.type
_entity_poly.pdbx_seq_one_letter_code
_entity_poly.pdbx_strand_id
1 'polypeptide(L)'
;MKKIIILLIVGLIFISGCARTVTQRPKGYLGISISFYRQLILSIDGSYYAFIIAFNENNVITEDPNTWQYYIEYDGFNQKFMWGINDFSSYGTLLSGKFSEDGTNFSFKISLNLFSNATSLYMKIFYFVYDPFVYDPLQGFRDLYWQYPDSESIRIDLSTYPYSYNSVLTGNIISGLSLWIE
;
A
#
# COMPACT_ATOMS: atom_id res chain seq x y z
N MET A 1 -57.30 21.50 9.88
CA MET A 1 -55.94 21.97 10.28
C MET A 1 -55.10 20.90 10.95
N LYS A 2 -55.57 20.18 12.00
CA LYS A 2 -54.76 19.12 12.67
C LYS A 2 -54.22 18.01 11.75
N LYS A 3 -55.01 17.54 10.77
CA LYS A 3 -54.59 16.49 9.82
C LYS A 3 -53.48 16.92 8.87
N ILE A 4 -53.43 18.19 8.48
CA ILE A 4 -52.41 18.75 7.59
C ILE A 4 -51.06 18.87 8.33
N ILE A 5 -51.09 19.24 9.61
CA ILE A 5 -49.90 19.34 10.47
C ILE A 5 -49.23 17.97 10.67
N ILE A 6 -50.04 16.92 10.88
CA ILE A 6 -49.53 15.54 11.03
C ILE A 6 -48.88 15.06 9.73
N LEU A 7 -49.47 15.36 8.58
CA LEU A 7 -48.90 14.98 7.27
C LEU A 7 -47.58 15.70 7.00
N LEU A 8 -47.45 16.96 7.41
CA LEU A 8 -46.22 17.74 7.29
C LEU A 8 -45.10 17.23 8.20
N ILE A 9 -45.43 16.81 9.43
CA ILE A 9 -44.45 16.22 10.37
C ILE A 9 -43.97 14.85 9.87
N VAL A 10 -44.88 14.01 9.36
CA VAL A 10 -44.53 12.71 8.78
C VAL A 10 -43.65 12.90 7.53
N GLY A 11 -43.97 13.88 6.67
CA GLY A 11 -43.11 14.21 5.50
C GLY A 11 -41.70 14.66 5.88
N LEU A 12 -41.58 15.47 6.94
CA LEU A 12 -40.26 15.93 7.45
C LEU A 12 -39.39 14.78 8.01
N ILE A 13 -40.04 13.77 8.63
CA ILE A 13 -39.30 12.58 9.13
C ILE A 13 -38.73 11.73 7.98
N PHE A 14 -39.46 11.65 6.85
CA PHE A 14 -38.98 10.91 5.67
C PHE A 14 -37.88 11.64 4.91
N ILE A 15 -37.77 12.97 5.00
CA ILE A 15 -36.72 13.75 4.37
C ILE A 15 -35.42 13.74 5.20
N SER A 16 -35.50 13.55 6.53
CA SER A 16 -34.35 13.47 7.41
C SER A 16 -33.65 12.08 7.44
N GLY A 17 -34.26 11.10 6.81
CA GLY A 17 -33.73 9.74 6.79
C GLY A 17 -32.98 9.43 5.49
N CYS A 18 -31.75 9.79 5.35
CA CYS A 18 -30.65 9.22 4.57
C CYS A 18 -29.63 10.27 4.15
N ALA A 19 -29.20 11.12 5.07
CA ALA A 19 -27.85 11.64 4.94
C ALA A 19 -26.91 10.45 5.16
N ARG A 20 -26.59 9.70 4.09
CA ARG A 20 -25.39 8.88 4.08
C ARG A 20 -24.27 9.81 4.49
N THR A 21 -23.75 9.63 5.68
CA THR A 21 -22.45 10.19 6.05
C THR A 21 -21.46 9.59 5.06
N VAL A 22 -21.26 10.28 3.95
CA VAL A 22 -20.13 10.01 3.08
C VAL A 22 -18.94 10.40 3.95
N THR A 23 -18.32 9.43 4.58
CA THR A 23 -17.04 9.60 5.25
C THR A 23 -16.11 10.09 4.16
N GLN A 24 -15.84 11.40 4.18
CA GLN A 24 -15.00 12.02 3.18
C GLN A 24 -13.59 11.46 3.43
N ARG A 25 -13.08 10.73 2.45
CA ARG A 25 -11.72 10.19 2.50
C ARG A 25 -10.76 11.34 2.78
N PRO A 26 -9.81 11.18 3.71
CA PRO A 26 -8.80 12.20 3.95
C PRO A 26 -8.01 12.44 2.66
N LYS A 27 -7.84 13.71 2.33
CA LYS A 27 -6.90 14.13 1.30
C LYS A 27 -5.53 14.14 1.94
N GLY A 28 -4.53 13.57 1.28
CA GLY A 28 -3.17 13.58 1.83
C GLY A 28 -2.33 12.42 1.32
N TYR A 29 -1.46 11.97 2.16
CA TYR A 29 -0.48 10.96 1.84
C TYR A 29 -0.54 9.79 2.82
N LEU A 30 -0.37 8.59 2.30
CA LEU A 30 0.02 7.42 3.08
C LEU A 30 1.55 7.44 3.20
N GLY A 31 2.04 7.63 4.40
CA GLY A 31 3.45 7.48 4.74
C GLY A 31 3.75 6.05 5.15
N ILE A 32 4.87 5.52 4.69
CA ILE A 32 5.37 4.18 5.04
C ILE A 32 6.84 4.32 5.40
N SER A 33 7.23 3.74 6.53
CA SER A 33 8.63 3.61 6.94
C SER A 33 8.90 2.18 7.34
N ILE A 34 9.97 1.61 6.80
CA ILE A 34 10.41 0.25 7.04
C ILE A 34 11.84 0.28 7.54
N SER A 35 12.07 -0.39 8.67
CA SER A 35 13.40 -0.60 9.24
C SER A 35 13.84 -2.04 9.00
N PHE A 36 15.11 -2.24 8.67
CA PHE A 36 15.72 -3.53 8.44
C PHE A 36 16.72 -3.85 9.55
N TYR A 37 16.91 -5.12 9.86
CA TYR A 37 17.97 -5.55 10.79
C TYR A 37 19.36 -5.33 10.24
N ARG A 38 19.51 -5.33 8.91
CA ARG A 38 20.75 -5.09 8.17
C ARG A 38 20.43 -4.34 6.90
N GLN A 39 21.44 -3.76 6.29
CA GLN A 39 21.29 -3.19 4.95
C GLN A 39 20.64 -4.20 3.99
N LEU A 40 19.64 -3.77 3.28
CA LEU A 40 18.94 -4.59 2.30
C LEU A 40 19.87 -4.83 1.10
N ILE A 41 20.16 -6.09 0.82
CA ILE A 41 21.05 -6.47 -0.29
C ILE A 41 20.17 -6.84 -1.48
N LEU A 42 20.24 -6.06 -2.56
CA LEU A 42 19.42 -6.22 -3.75
C LEU A 42 20.20 -6.66 -4.99
N SER A 43 21.52 -6.87 -4.86
CA SER A 43 22.36 -7.43 -5.92
C SER A 43 23.51 -8.21 -5.29
N ILE A 44 23.62 -9.49 -5.64
CA ILE A 44 24.68 -10.41 -5.19
C ILE A 44 25.08 -11.29 -6.37
N ASP A 45 26.37 -11.32 -6.69
CA ASP A 45 26.98 -12.26 -7.66
C ASP A 45 26.26 -12.30 -9.03
N GLY A 46 25.78 -11.13 -9.50
CA GLY A 46 25.08 -11.04 -10.78
C GLY A 46 23.59 -11.39 -10.71
N SER A 47 23.08 -11.79 -9.55
CA SER A 47 21.65 -11.93 -9.30
C SER A 47 21.06 -10.64 -8.75
N TYR A 48 19.87 -10.27 -9.23
CA TYR A 48 19.15 -9.11 -8.73
C TYR A 48 17.97 -9.56 -7.88
N TYR A 49 17.60 -8.69 -6.95
CA TYR A 49 16.45 -8.88 -6.07
C TYR A 49 15.56 -7.65 -6.13
N ALA A 50 14.28 -7.83 -5.89
CA ALA A 50 13.31 -6.77 -5.81
C ALA A 50 12.57 -6.80 -4.47
N PHE A 51 12.45 -5.64 -3.85
CA PHE A 51 11.65 -5.41 -2.67
C PHE A 51 10.34 -4.75 -3.09
N ILE A 52 9.23 -5.42 -2.80
CA ILE A 52 7.90 -5.04 -3.28
C ILE A 52 7.00 -4.75 -2.09
N ILE A 53 6.24 -3.67 -2.19
CA ILE A 53 5.09 -3.42 -1.33
C ILE A 53 3.85 -3.43 -2.20
N ALA A 54 3.08 -4.49 -2.08
CA ALA A 54 1.86 -4.70 -2.85
C ALA A 54 0.63 -4.22 -2.07
N PHE A 55 -0.33 -3.63 -2.78
CA PHE A 55 -1.61 -3.18 -2.25
C PHE A 55 -2.76 -3.70 -3.09
N ASN A 56 -3.87 -3.98 -2.41
CA ASN A 56 -5.15 -4.27 -3.04
C ASN A 56 -6.29 -3.75 -2.16
N GLU A 57 -7.40 -3.36 -2.78
CA GLU A 57 -8.61 -2.93 -2.07
C GLU A 57 -9.36 -4.12 -1.45
N ASN A 58 -9.04 -5.33 -1.88
CA ASN A 58 -9.55 -6.58 -1.34
C ASN A 58 -8.42 -7.38 -0.68
N ASN A 59 -8.74 -8.21 0.32
CA ASN A 59 -7.75 -9.04 1.02
C ASN A 59 -7.40 -10.31 0.21
N VAL A 60 -6.79 -10.13 -0.96
CA VAL A 60 -6.45 -11.21 -1.90
C VAL A 60 -4.98 -11.20 -2.33
N ILE A 61 -4.12 -10.46 -1.61
CA ILE A 61 -2.71 -10.30 -1.98
C ILE A 61 -1.94 -11.58 -1.71
N THR A 62 -1.36 -12.15 -2.77
CA THR A 62 -0.45 -13.30 -2.73
C THR A 62 0.89 -12.95 -3.38
N GLU A 63 1.80 -13.92 -3.50
CA GLU A 63 3.05 -13.78 -4.28
C GLU A 63 2.82 -13.63 -5.79
N ASP A 64 1.63 -13.97 -6.29
CA ASP A 64 1.26 -13.75 -7.69
C ASP A 64 1.01 -12.26 -7.95
N PRO A 65 1.82 -11.59 -8.81
CA PRO A 65 1.66 -10.17 -9.12
C PRO A 65 0.28 -9.80 -9.68
N ASN A 66 -0.44 -10.75 -10.29
CA ASN A 66 -1.80 -10.51 -10.77
C ASN A 66 -2.82 -10.22 -9.64
N THR A 67 -2.47 -10.51 -8.40
CA THR A 67 -3.29 -10.19 -7.22
C THR A 67 -3.04 -8.79 -6.67
N TRP A 68 -2.04 -8.06 -7.18
CA TRP A 68 -1.71 -6.71 -6.75
C TRP A 68 -2.47 -5.70 -7.61
N GLN A 69 -3.17 -4.80 -6.97
CA GLN A 69 -3.83 -3.69 -7.67
C GLN A 69 -2.87 -2.51 -7.87
N TYR A 70 -2.06 -2.25 -6.84
CA TYR A 70 -1.00 -1.24 -6.84
C TYR A 70 0.25 -1.85 -6.21
N TYR A 71 1.41 -1.39 -6.60
CA TYR A 71 2.64 -1.83 -5.97
C TYR A 71 3.72 -0.75 -5.99
N ILE A 72 4.65 -0.87 -5.07
CA ILE A 72 5.89 -0.11 -5.01
C ILE A 72 7.02 -1.10 -5.08
N GLU A 73 7.95 -0.85 -5.97
CA GLU A 73 9.10 -1.66 -6.23
C GLU A 73 10.37 -0.88 -5.95
N TYR A 74 11.35 -1.54 -5.33
CA TYR A 74 12.74 -1.13 -5.31
C TYR A 74 13.58 -2.34 -5.64
N ASP A 75 14.27 -2.32 -6.77
CA ASP A 75 15.07 -3.43 -7.24
C ASP A 75 16.55 -3.10 -7.32
N GLY A 76 17.39 -4.16 -7.34
CA GLY A 76 18.84 -4.04 -7.37
C GLY A 76 19.42 -3.59 -8.71
N PHE A 77 18.64 -3.65 -9.79
CA PHE A 77 19.06 -3.23 -11.12
C PHE A 77 18.84 -1.73 -11.32
N ASN A 78 17.61 -1.26 -11.14
CA ASN A 78 17.25 0.15 -11.35
C ASN A 78 17.69 1.06 -10.20
N GLN A 79 17.74 0.53 -8.98
CA GLN A 79 18.07 1.25 -7.74
C GLN A 79 17.20 2.49 -7.55
N LYS A 80 15.91 2.36 -7.88
CA LYS A 80 14.90 3.41 -7.81
C LYS A 80 13.63 2.88 -7.20
N PHE A 81 12.90 3.77 -6.52
CA PHE A 81 11.54 3.49 -6.13
C PHE A 81 10.62 3.71 -7.33
N MET A 82 9.99 2.64 -7.75
CA MET A 82 9.00 2.63 -8.81
C MET A 82 7.64 2.35 -8.22
N TRP A 83 6.61 2.92 -8.79
CA TRP A 83 5.24 2.54 -8.49
C TRP A 83 4.54 2.06 -9.76
N GLY A 84 3.60 1.15 -9.60
CA GLY A 84 2.85 0.60 -10.71
C GLY A 84 1.41 0.26 -10.33
N ILE A 85 0.59 0.18 -11.36
CA ILE A 85 -0.77 -0.34 -11.33
C ILE A 85 -0.78 -1.59 -12.19
N ASN A 86 -1.43 -2.65 -11.74
CA ASN A 86 -1.38 -3.97 -12.39
C ASN A 86 -2.03 -4.02 -13.79
N ASP A 87 -2.61 -2.95 -14.27
CA ASP A 87 -3.13 -2.86 -15.65
C ASP A 87 -2.07 -2.36 -16.65
N PHE A 88 -0.81 -2.18 -16.22
CA PHE A 88 0.30 -1.61 -17.01
C PHE A 88 0.04 -0.20 -17.56
N SER A 89 -1.07 0.43 -17.22
CA SER A 89 -1.42 1.76 -17.70
C SER A 89 -0.58 2.86 -17.07
N SER A 90 0.02 2.57 -15.92
CA SER A 90 0.79 3.53 -15.15
C SER A 90 1.95 2.86 -14.41
N TYR A 91 3.15 3.20 -14.81
CA TYR A 91 4.40 2.80 -14.17
C TYR A 91 5.32 4.01 -14.12
N GLY A 92 5.80 4.38 -12.93
CA GLY A 92 6.58 5.60 -12.78
C GLY A 92 7.46 5.63 -11.54
N THR A 93 8.38 6.57 -11.50
CA THR A 93 9.32 6.74 -10.38
C THR A 93 8.64 7.49 -9.23
N LEU A 94 8.74 6.96 -8.01
CA LEU A 94 8.37 7.66 -6.79
C LEU A 94 9.46 8.68 -6.42
N LEU A 95 9.10 9.96 -6.46
CA LEU A 95 10.05 11.05 -6.21
C LEU A 95 10.40 11.23 -4.74
N SER A 96 9.58 10.71 -3.82
CA SER A 96 9.73 10.92 -2.37
C SER A 96 10.34 9.74 -1.61
N GLY A 97 10.63 8.63 -2.29
CA GLY A 97 11.24 7.44 -1.67
C GLY A 97 12.74 7.62 -1.47
N LYS A 98 13.25 7.29 -0.29
CA LYS A 98 14.68 7.30 0.01
C LYS A 98 15.07 6.27 1.06
N PHE A 99 16.28 5.76 0.94
CA PHE A 99 16.97 5.04 2.02
C PHE A 99 17.69 6.02 2.97
N SER A 100 17.89 5.57 4.20
CA SER A 100 18.88 6.16 5.10
C SER A 100 20.31 5.93 4.56
N GLU A 101 21.28 6.70 5.05
CA GLU A 101 22.68 6.59 4.60
C GLU A 101 23.27 5.20 4.84
N ASP A 102 22.86 4.54 5.92
CA ASP A 102 23.29 3.17 6.26
C ASP A 102 22.49 2.07 5.54
N GLY A 103 21.47 2.43 4.74
CA GLY A 103 20.62 1.49 4.01
C GLY A 103 19.73 0.61 4.90
N THR A 104 19.59 0.94 6.19
CA THR A 104 18.80 0.16 7.15
C THR A 104 17.37 0.66 7.32
N ASN A 105 17.05 1.83 6.79
CA ASN A 105 15.71 2.35 6.80
C ASN A 105 15.32 2.88 5.43
N PHE A 106 14.10 2.66 5.03
CA PHE A 106 13.55 3.43 3.95
C PHE A 106 12.18 4.00 4.30
N SER A 107 11.88 5.17 3.75
CA SER A 107 10.60 5.81 3.93
C SER A 107 10.15 6.47 2.64
N PHE A 108 8.85 6.50 2.44
CA PHE A 108 8.23 7.21 1.32
C PHE A 108 6.81 7.65 1.66
N LYS A 109 6.28 8.53 0.82
CA LYS A 109 4.90 8.99 0.88
C LYS A 109 4.26 8.75 -0.47
N ILE A 110 3.08 8.20 -0.45
CA ILE A 110 2.26 7.97 -1.64
C ILE A 110 0.95 8.74 -1.53
N SER A 111 0.59 9.47 -2.59
CA SER A 111 -0.66 10.21 -2.60
C SER A 111 -1.86 9.27 -2.49
N LEU A 112 -2.76 9.55 -1.57
CA LEU A 112 -4.00 8.79 -1.42
C LEU A 112 -4.87 8.84 -2.69
N ASN A 113 -4.67 9.82 -3.56
CA ASN A 113 -5.39 9.91 -4.82
C ASN A 113 -5.08 8.76 -5.79
N LEU A 114 -3.94 8.09 -5.63
CA LEU A 114 -3.58 6.92 -6.45
C LEU A 114 -4.48 5.71 -6.19
N PHE A 115 -5.11 5.64 -5.02
CA PHE A 115 -5.94 4.51 -4.61
C PHE A 115 -7.43 4.69 -4.93
N SER A 116 -7.76 5.44 -5.96
CA SER A 116 -9.15 5.69 -6.38
C SER A 116 -10.04 6.18 -5.23
N ASN A 117 -11.18 5.53 -4.97
CA ASN A 117 -12.12 5.85 -3.89
C ASN A 117 -12.11 4.80 -2.76
N ALA A 118 -11.06 4.02 -2.65
CA ALA A 118 -10.94 3.00 -1.63
C ALA A 118 -11.06 3.60 -0.22
N THR A 119 -11.80 2.96 0.66
CA THR A 119 -11.90 3.31 2.08
C THR A 119 -10.94 2.51 2.94
N SER A 120 -10.44 1.40 2.41
CA SER A 120 -9.40 0.57 3.03
C SER A 120 -8.51 -0.04 1.96
N LEU A 121 -7.27 -0.31 2.32
CA LEU A 121 -6.31 -1.08 1.54
C LEU A 121 -5.80 -2.23 2.37
N TYR A 122 -5.41 -3.28 1.70
CA TYR A 122 -4.62 -4.37 2.25
C TYR A 122 -3.22 -4.26 1.69
N MET A 123 -2.22 -4.60 2.50
CA MET A 123 -0.81 -4.46 2.16
C MET A 123 -0.04 -5.72 2.51
N LYS A 124 0.84 -6.14 1.62
CA LYS A 124 1.89 -7.14 1.88
C LYS A 124 3.22 -6.66 1.33
N ILE A 125 4.27 -7.17 1.91
CA ILE A 125 5.65 -6.89 1.52
C ILE A 125 6.27 -8.19 1.05
N PHE A 126 6.95 -8.14 -0.09
CA PHE A 126 7.62 -9.29 -0.69
C PHE A 126 9.07 -8.96 -1.02
N TYR A 127 9.91 -9.97 -1.01
CA TYR A 127 11.28 -9.90 -1.45
C TYR A 127 11.53 -11.07 -2.41
N PHE A 128 11.75 -10.75 -3.67
CA PHE A 128 11.87 -11.70 -4.77
C PHE A 128 13.27 -11.75 -5.35
N VAL A 129 13.65 -12.89 -5.93
CA VAL A 129 14.64 -12.93 -6.99
C VAL A 129 14.04 -12.24 -8.22
N TYR A 130 14.80 -11.33 -8.82
CA TYR A 130 14.31 -10.46 -9.88
C TYR A 130 15.16 -10.60 -11.16
N ASP A 131 14.46 -10.75 -12.29
CA ASP A 131 15.05 -10.75 -13.62
C ASP A 131 14.68 -9.44 -14.34
N PRO A 132 15.61 -8.47 -14.45
CA PRO A 132 15.33 -7.17 -15.05
C PRO A 132 15.27 -7.21 -16.58
N PHE A 133 15.56 -8.34 -17.22
CA PHE A 133 15.68 -8.47 -18.67
C PHE A 133 14.42 -9.01 -19.35
N VAL A 134 13.35 -9.27 -18.59
CA VAL A 134 12.06 -9.64 -19.16
C VAL A 134 11.31 -8.39 -19.65
N TYR A 135 10.52 -8.56 -20.71
CA TYR A 135 9.77 -7.45 -21.29
C TYR A 135 8.67 -6.93 -20.37
N ASP A 136 8.00 -7.85 -19.70
CA ASP A 136 6.93 -7.53 -18.74
C ASP A 136 7.54 -7.48 -17.33
N PRO A 137 7.59 -6.31 -16.66
CA PRO A 137 8.19 -6.18 -15.33
C PRO A 137 7.59 -7.15 -14.29
N LEU A 138 6.27 -7.43 -14.36
CA LEU A 138 5.64 -8.35 -13.41
C LEU A 138 6.08 -9.80 -13.60
N GLN A 139 6.56 -10.17 -14.78
CA GLN A 139 7.16 -11.48 -15.03
C GLN A 139 8.62 -11.57 -14.59
N GLY A 140 9.23 -10.46 -14.20
CA GLY A 140 10.58 -10.39 -13.63
C GLY A 140 10.68 -10.94 -12.22
N PHE A 141 9.58 -10.99 -11.48
CA PHE A 141 9.55 -11.55 -10.14
C PHE A 141 9.54 -13.09 -10.24
N ARG A 142 10.63 -13.72 -9.84
CA ARG A 142 10.83 -15.17 -9.97
C ARG A 142 10.48 -15.88 -8.66
N ASP A 143 11.47 -16.21 -7.87
CA ASP A 143 11.30 -16.97 -6.66
C ASP A 143 11.06 -16.04 -5.47
N LEU A 144 10.01 -16.31 -4.69
CA LEU A 144 9.76 -15.62 -3.43
C LEU A 144 10.84 -16.01 -2.42
N TYR A 145 11.64 -15.03 -2.02
CA TYR A 145 12.65 -15.22 -0.99
C TYR A 145 12.09 -15.00 0.42
N TRP A 146 11.20 -14.02 0.58
CA TRP A 146 10.60 -13.68 1.86
C TRP A 146 9.35 -12.81 1.67
N GLN A 147 8.40 -12.89 2.62
CA GLN A 147 7.21 -12.03 2.66
C GLN A 147 6.86 -11.59 4.07
N TYR A 148 6.07 -10.52 4.19
CA TYR A 148 5.51 -10.04 5.44
C TYR A 148 4.15 -9.33 5.20
N PRO A 149 3.12 -9.61 6.02
CA PRO A 149 3.03 -10.72 6.97
C PRO A 149 2.98 -12.08 6.26
N ASP A 150 3.32 -13.14 6.98
CA ASP A 150 3.32 -14.51 6.42
C ASP A 150 1.90 -15.00 6.10
N SER A 151 0.90 -14.52 6.85
CA SER A 151 -0.50 -14.94 6.75
C SER A 151 -1.37 -13.87 6.11
N GLU A 152 -2.14 -13.16 6.91
CA GLU A 152 -3.09 -12.14 6.44
C GLU A 152 -2.40 -10.81 6.12
N SER A 153 -2.93 -10.10 5.11
CA SER A 153 -2.44 -8.78 4.74
C SER A 153 -2.73 -7.75 5.84
N ILE A 154 -1.87 -6.74 5.96
CA ILE A 154 -2.12 -5.61 6.85
C ILE A 154 -3.24 -4.76 6.27
N ARG A 155 -4.30 -4.57 7.04
CA ARG A 155 -5.38 -3.66 6.67
C ARG A 155 -5.05 -2.23 7.07
N ILE A 156 -5.14 -1.32 6.12
CA ILE A 156 -4.98 0.13 6.29
C ILE A 156 -6.35 0.77 6.11
N ASP A 157 -6.87 1.41 7.14
CA ASP A 157 -8.14 2.14 7.06
C ASP A 157 -7.87 3.56 6.55
N LEU A 158 -8.28 3.84 5.31
CA LEU A 158 -8.12 5.14 4.66
C LEU A 158 -9.21 6.14 5.05
N SER A 159 -10.23 5.72 5.78
CA SER A 159 -11.32 6.60 6.27
C SER A 159 -11.04 7.18 7.65
N THR A 160 -10.08 6.63 8.38
CA THR A 160 -9.71 7.05 9.74
C THR A 160 -8.55 8.06 9.68
N TYR A 161 -8.75 9.22 10.29
CA TYR A 161 -7.72 10.25 10.42
C TYR A 161 -7.68 10.81 11.85
N PRO A 162 -6.50 10.90 12.49
CA PRO A 162 -5.22 10.36 12.05
C PRO A 162 -5.17 8.84 12.12
N TYR A 163 -4.56 8.19 11.13
CA TYR A 163 -4.26 6.76 11.16
C TYR A 163 -2.78 6.56 11.48
N SER A 164 -2.48 5.62 12.35
CA SER A 164 -1.11 5.15 12.55
C SER A 164 -1.09 3.66 12.89
N TYR A 165 -0.10 2.97 12.37
CA TYR A 165 0.20 1.58 12.64
C TYR A 165 1.71 1.45 12.87
N ASN A 166 2.12 0.81 13.95
CA ASN A 166 3.52 0.57 14.24
C ASN A 166 3.69 -0.89 14.70
N SER A 167 4.64 -1.58 14.11
CA SER A 167 4.98 -2.95 14.48
C SER A 167 6.49 -3.07 14.62
N VAL A 168 6.92 -3.66 15.73
CA VAL A 168 8.29 -4.11 15.93
C VAL A 168 8.33 -5.60 15.65
N LEU A 169 9.22 -6.01 14.77
CA LEU A 169 9.31 -7.37 14.27
C LEU A 169 10.57 -8.04 14.83
N THR A 170 10.48 -9.32 15.11
CA THR A 170 11.60 -10.10 15.62
C THR A 170 11.92 -11.26 14.69
N GLY A 171 13.20 -11.41 14.34
CA GLY A 171 13.70 -12.59 13.64
C GLY A 171 13.55 -12.63 12.11
N ASN A 172 13.28 -11.49 11.45
CA ASN A 172 13.09 -11.40 10.00
C ASN A 172 14.01 -10.35 9.35
N ILE A 173 13.84 -10.14 8.05
CA ILE A 173 14.57 -9.12 7.28
C ILE A 173 14.19 -7.71 7.79
N ILE A 174 12.91 -7.49 8.08
CA ILE A 174 12.38 -6.22 8.60
C ILE A 174 12.40 -6.24 10.12
N SER A 175 12.91 -5.18 10.74
CA SER A 175 12.89 -4.96 12.19
C SER A 175 11.74 -4.07 12.66
N GLY A 176 11.16 -3.28 11.78
CA GLY A 176 10.04 -2.41 12.09
C GLY A 176 9.28 -1.93 10.87
N LEU A 177 7.99 -1.67 11.07
CA LEU A 177 7.09 -1.11 10.07
C LEU A 177 6.23 -0.04 10.71
N SER A 178 6.19 1.15 10.11
CA SER A 178 5.32 2.24 10.51
C SER A 178 4.53 2.74 9.32
N LEU A 179 3.23 2.91 9.50
CA LEU A 179 2.29 3.45 8.53
C LEU A 179 1.56 4.62 9.17
N TRP A 180 1.33 5.70 8.41
CA TRP A 180 0.52 6.83 8.87
C TRP A 180 -0.17 7.53 7.71
N ILE A 181 -1.25 8.25 8.01
CA ILE A 181 -1.94 9.13 7.06
C ILE A 181 -1.78 10.57 7.54
N GLU A 182 -1.35 11.46 6.64
CA GLU A 182 -1.17 12.89 6.87
C GLU A 182 -1.82 13.76 5.78
#